data_3c01dea444b62efc4c31677bbf8c77da
#
_entry.id   3c01dea444b62efc4c31677bbf8c77da
#
_cell.length_a   1.000
_cell.length_b   1.000
_cell.length_c   1.000
_cell.angle_alpha   90.00
_cell.angle_beta   90.00
_cell.angle_gamma   90.00
#
_symmetry.space_group_name_H-M   'P 1'
#
loop_
_entity.id
_entity.type
_entity.pdbx_description
1 polymer ?
#
loop_
_entity_poly.entity_id
_entity_poly.type
_entity_poly.pdbx_seq_one_letter_code
_entity_poly.pdbx_strand_id
1 'polypeptide(L)'
;KEVLRLKSFDYLLANEEKSPSKDITIITIDEEAIEKYGQWPWPRDIMADIVYKLRQEQTGIIVMPILFTESDRFGGDMEFCNALSMGTVIAQTGTTQKRTSNPVSRGVAKIGNPLAFLYEWPGMVGPLPELAQCTNGVGVINTAPEIDGVVRRVPLLMKIGDEVYPNMAIETIRVAVGDPSYQVKADDFGIIAVRVPAYATINTDANARIWVRWNKKFNTISAASQDFSLAAGTTVIIAMTAEGLGGVVATPIGEQYDYVISANTL
;
A
#
# COMPACT_ATOMS: atom_id res chain seq x y z
N LYS A 1 -30.09 -8.36 -5.64
CA LYS A 1 -30.24 -7.09 -4.90
C LYS A 1 -28.89 -6.45 -4.61
N GLU A 2 -27.87 -7.22 -4.14
CA GLU A 2 -26.54 -6.69 -3.81
C GLU A 2 -25.84 -6.04 -5.02
N VAL A 3 -25.80 -6.74 -6.15
CA VAL A 3 -25.17 -6.19 -7.39
C VAL A 3 -25.80 -4.87 -7.83
N LEU A 4 -27.11 -4.74 -7.76
CA LEU A 4 -27.79 -3.48 -8.10
C LEU A 4 -27.39 -2.34 -7.14
N ARG A 5 -27.30 -2.63 -5.84
CA ARG A 5 -26.84 -1.67 -4.85
C ARG A 5 -25.40 -1.21 -5.13
N LEU A 6 -24.51 -2.16 -5.45
CA LEU A 6 -23.12 -1.86 -5.80
C LEU A 6 -23.02 -1.02 -7.09
N LYS A 7 -23.78 -1.36 -8.12
CA LYS A 7 -23.81 -0.58 -9.38
C LYS A 7 -24.39 0.83 -9.21
N SER A 8 -25.39 1.01 -8.34
CA SER A 8 -25.90 2.34 -8.01
C SER A 8 -24.86 3.18 -7.28
N PHE A 9 -24.07 2.57 -6.39
CA PHE A 9 -22.95 3.22 -5.70
C PHE A 9 -21.86 3.63 -6.71
N ASP A 10 -21.49 2.74 -7.65
CA ASP A 10 -20.53 3.05 -8.70
C ASP A 10 -20.96 4.25 -9.54
N TYR A 11 -22.24 4.30 -9.93
CA TYR A 11 -22.78 5.40 -10.72
C TYR A 11 -22.67 6.74 -9.97
N LEU A 12 -22.96 6.77 -8.67
CA LEU A 12 -22.83 7.96 -7.85
C LEU A 12 -21.37 8.41 -7.76
N LEU A 13 -20.45 7.48 -7.50
CA LEU A 13 -19.00 7.77 -7.42
C LEU A 13 -18.42 8.24 -8.76
N ALA A 14 -18.83 7.64 -9.87
CA ALA A 14 -18.33 8.01 -11.21
C ALA A 14 -18.72 9.45 -11.60
N ASN A 15 -19.82 9.94 -11.04
CA ASN A 15 -20.31 11.31 -11.27
C ASN A 15 -19.86 12.32 -10.18
N GLU A 16 -19.12 11.87 -9.17
CA GLU A 16 -18.53 12.76 -8.16
C GLU A 16 -17.36 13.55 -8.76
N GLU A 17 -17.31 14.83 -8.48
CA GLU A 17 -16.22 15.69 -8.95
C GLU A 17 -14.90 15.28 -8.30
N LYS A 18 -13.87 15.06 -9.12
CA LYS A 18 -12.54 14.68 -8.64
C LYS A 18 -11.82 15.88 -8.03
N SER A 19 -11.46 15.77 -6.76
CA SER A 19 -10.70 16.79 -6.05
C SER A 19 -9.19 16.48 -6.07
N PRO A 20 -8.31 17.50 -6.24
CA PRO A 20 -6.88 17.31 -6.14
C PRO A 20 -6.48 16.90 -4.71
N SER A 21 -5.63 15.91 -4.60
CA SER A 21 -4.96 15.58 -3.34
C SER A 21 -3.79 16.55 -3.15
N LYS A 22 -3.66 17.10 -1.93
CA LYS A 22 -2.52 17.92 -1.54
C LYS A 22 -1.51 17.15 -0.69
N ASP A 23 -1.88 15.98 -0.25
CA ASP A 23 -1.15 15.21 0.76
C ASP A 23 -0.37 14.05 0.15
N ILE A 24 -0.65 13.70 -1.12
CA ILE A 24 -0.08 12.55 -1.81
C ILE A 24 0.45 12.96 -3.17
N THR A 25 1.69 12.56 -3.46
CA THR A 25 2.32 12.66 -4.78
C THR A 25 2.74 11.28 -5.27
N ILE A 26 2.53 11.00 -6.55
CA ILE A 26 2.90 9.74 -7.19
C ILE A 26 4.19 9.93 -7.97
N ILE A 27 5.19 9.11 -7.70
CA ILE A 27 6.39 9.00 -8.53
C ILE A 27 6.19 7.82 -9.46
N THR A 28 6.17 8.08 -10.76
CA THR A 28 5.86 7.06 -11.77
C THR A 28 7.13 6.41 -12.33
N ILE A 29 7.18 5.08 -12.27
CA ILE A 29 8.10 4.28 -13.07
C ILE A 29 7.40 4.06 -14.42
N ASP A 30 7.52 5.06 -15.26
CA ASP A 30 6.90 5.16 -16.59
C ASP A 30 7.90 4.86 -17.71
N GLU A 31 7.51 5.06 -18.96
CA GLU A 31 8.32 4.81 -20.13
C GLU A 31 9.58 5.68 -20.15
N GLU A 32 9.47 6.96 -19.73
CA GLU A 32 10.61 7.87 -19.63
C GLU A 32 11.64 7.38 -18.61
N ALA A 33 11.16 6.86 -17.47
CA ALA A 33 12.02 6.29 -16.45
C ALA A 33 12.69 4.99 -16.93
N ILE A 34 11.99 4.15 -17.69
CA ILE A 34 12.57 2.95 -18.31
C ILE A 34 13.62 3.32 -19.37
N GLU A 35 13.36 4.35 -20.17
CA GLU A 35 14.34 4.83 -21.15
C GLU A 35 15.63 5.32 -20.46
N LYS A 36 15.50 6.04 -19.35
CA LYS A 36 16.62 6.60 -18.61
C LYS A 36 17.45 5.58 -17.85
N TYR A 37 16.78 4.68 -17.11
CA TYR A 37 17.42 3.77 -16.16
C TYR A 37 17.56 2.33 -16.68
N GLY A 38 17.00 2.03 -17.84
CA GLY A 38 16.99 0.70 -18.44
C GLY A 38 15.81 -0.15 -17.99
N GLN A 39 15.83 -1.40 -18.45
CA GLN A 39 14.74 -2.35 -18.22
C GLN A 39 14.55 -2.68 -16.74
N TRP A 40 13.29 -2.70 -16.30
CA TRP A 40 12.91 -3.18 -14.97
C TRP A 40 13.10 -4.73 -14.83
N PRO A 41 13.48 -5.26 -13.67
CA PRO A 41 13.73 -4.55 -12.40
C PRO A 41 15.10 -3.85 -12.36
N TRP A 42 15.11 -2.63 -11.84
CA TRP A 42 16.32 -1.86 -11.71
C TRP A 42 17.23 -2.37 -10.59
N PRO A 43 18.56 -2.13 -10.70
CA PRO A 43 19.48 -2.23 -9.58
C PRO A 43 18.99 -1.46 -8.36
N ARG A 44 19.25 -1.97 -7.16
CA ARG A 44 18.77 -1.37 -5.90
C ARG A 44 19.39 0.00 -5.61
N ASP A 45 20.57 0.30 -6.13
CA ASP A 45 21.21 1.60 -6.03
C ASP A 45 20.41 2.70 -6.74
N ILE A 46 19.80 2.41 -7.89
CA ILE A 46 18.89 3.34 -8.59
C ILE A 46 17.66 3.64 -7.71
N MET A 47 17.08 2.63 -7.08
CA MET A 47 15.96 2.83 -6.15
C MET A 47 16.38 3.64 -4.93
N ALA A 48 17.59 3.41 -4.40
CA ALA A 48 18.16 4.18 -3.30
C ALA A 48 18.34 5.65 -3.69
N ASP A 49 18.88 5.93 -4.86
CA ASP A 49 19.06 7.29 -5.38
C ASP A 49 17.74 8.07 -5.50
N ILE A 50 16.68 7.41 -5.97
CA ILE A 50 15.34 8.02 -6.02
C ILE A 50 14.86 8.38 -4.62
N VAL A 51 15.02 7.48 -3.65
CA VAL A 51 14.65 7.74 -2.24
C VAL A 51 15.46 8.91 -1.69
N TYR A 52 16.76 8.96 -1.90
CA TYR A 52 17.61 10.06 -1.43
C TYR A 52 17.20 11.41 -2.03
N LYS A 53 16.92 11.48 -3.32
CA LYS A 53 16.42 12.71 -3.97
C LYS A 53 15.10 13.16 -3.37
N LEU A 54 14.15 12.25 -3.15
CA LEU A 54 12.88 12.55 -2.50
C LEU A 54 13.11 13.08 -1.07
N ARG A 55 14.08 12.54 -0.33
CA ARG A 55 14.40 13.03 1.02
C ARG A 55 15.03 14.42 1.03
N GLN A 56 15.78 14.79 0.00
CA GLN A 56 16.28 16.16 -0.16
C GLN A 56 15.13 17.18 -0.28
N GLU A 57 14.00 16.78 -0.86
CA GLU A 57 12.79 17.60 -0.95
C GLU A 57 11.92 17.56 0.33
N GLN A 58 12.40 16.97 1.41
CA GLN A 58 11.68 16.88 2.69
C GLN A 58 10.29 16.23 2.56
N THR A 59 10.18 15.19 1.77
CA THR A 59 8.94 14.41 1.62
C THR A 59 8.51 13.74 2.92
N GLY A 60 7.24 13.44 3.07
CA GLY A 60 6.70 12.60 4.13
C GLY A 60 7.11 11.13 3.99
N ILE A 61 6.24 10.18 4.29
CA ILE A 61 6.55 8.76 4.12
C ILE A 61 6.67 8.41 2.63
N ILE A 62 7.66 7.59 2.27
CA ILE A 62 7.80 7.04 0.93
C ILE A 62 7.27 5.61 0.93
N VAL A 63 6.24 5.38 0.13
CA VAL A 63 5.52 4.13 0.01
C VAL A 63 5.90 3.45 -1.30
N MET A 64 6.37 2.22 -1.23
CA MET A 64 6.72 1.42 -2.41
C MET A 64 5.88 0.15 -2.44
N PRO A 65 4.75 0.13 -3.17
CA PRO A 65 3.94 -1.07 -3.39
C PRO A 65 4.64 -2.02 -4.36
N ILE A 66 5.91 -2.30 -4.10
CA ILE A 66 6.82 -3.10 -4.91
C ILE A 66 7.38 -4.22 -4.03
N LEU A 67 7.39 -5.43 -4.55
CA LEU A 67 7.90 -6.61 -3.86
C LEU A 67 9.41 -6.73 -4.06
N PHE A 68 10.15 -6.76 -2.96
CA PHE A 68 11.59 -6.96 -2.93
C PHE A 68 11.94 -8.31 -2.29
N THR A 69 11.63 -9.39 -3.01
CA THR A 69 11.68 -10.78 -2.49
C THR A 69 13.00 -11.49 -2.76
N GLU A 70 13.83 -10.96 -3.64
CA GLU A 70 15.11 -11.53 -4.06
C GLU A 70 16.24 -10.53 -3.89
N SER A 71 17.44 -11.02 -3.64
CA SER A 71 18.65 -10.19 -3.56
C SER A 71 18.94 -9.50 -4.89
N ASP A 72 19.49 -8.31 -4.81
CA ASP A 72 19.93 -7.58 -5.99
C ASP A 72 21.14 -8.29 -6.64
N ARG A 73 20.97 -8.66 -7.89
CA ARG A 73 22.07 -9.27 -8.67
C ARG A 73 23.27 -8.36 -8.90
N PHE A 74 23.11 -7.05 -8.66
CA PHE A 74 24.14 -6.04 -8.78
C PHE A 74 24.77 -5.64 -7.44
N GLY A 75 24.26 -6.17 -6.31
CA GLY A 75 24.83 -5.97 -4.98
C GLY A 75 24.40 -4.68 -4.26
N GLY A 76 23.39 -3.99 -4.75
CA GLY A 76 22.91 -2.71 -4.19
C GLY A 76 22.03 -2.83 -2.93
N ASP A 77 21.78 -4.02 -2.38
CA ASP A 77 20.86 -4.22 -1.25
C ASP A 77 21.27 -3.44 0.01
N MET A 78 22.57 -3.28 0.28
CA MET A 78 23.04 -2.52 1.44
C MET A 78 22.73 -1.02 1.30
N GLU A 79 22.99 -0.45 0.13
CA GLU A 79 22.69 0.96 -0.15
C GLU A 79 21.19 1.22 -0.11
N PHE A 80 20.41 0.31 -0.66
CA PHE A 80 18.95 0.39 -0.58
C PHE A 80 18.44 0.24 0.85
N CYS A 81 19.04 -0.62 1.67
CA CYS A 81 18.75 -0.73 3.10
C CYS A 81 18.94 0.63 3.82
N ASN A 82 20.04 1.33 3.55
CA ASN A 82 20.29 2.66 4.10
C ASN A 82 19.17 3.65 3.71
N ALA A 83 18.79 3.66 2.43
CA ALA A 83 17.70 4.48 1.93
C ALA A 83 16.35 4.12 2.56
N LEU A 84 16.05 2.82 2.72
CA LEU A 84 14.82 2.34 3.34
C LEU A 84 14.64 2.80 4.79
N SER A 85 15.70 3.01 5.55
CA SER A 85 15.64 3.48 6.94
C SER A 85 15.10 4.91 7.10
N MET A 86 14.97 5.63 5.98
CA MET A 86 14.59 7.03 5.96
C MET A 86 13.08 7.27 5.84
N GLY A 87 12.25 6.55 6.57
CA GLY A 87 10.79 6.75 6.58
C GLY A 87 10.09 6.09 5.38
N THR A 88 10.33 4.82 5.16
CA THR A 88 9.75 4.07 4.05
C THR A 88 8.79 2.97 4.49
N VAL A 89 7.87 2.61 3.60
CA VAL A 89 6.99 1.44 3.72
C VAL A 89 7.08 0.64 2.43
N ILE A 90 7.43 -0.63 2.52
CA ILE A 90 7.54 -1.55 1.39
C ILE A 90 6.45 -2.62 1.41
N ALA A 91 6.32 -3.37 0.32
CA ALA A 91 5.24 -4.31 0.13
C ALA A 91 5.52 -5.73 0.62
N GLN A 92 4.44 -6.40 1.02
CA GLN A 92 4.29 -7.85 1.06
C GLN A 92 2.97 -8.25 0.41
N THR A 93 2.82 -9.51 0.01
CA THR A 93 1.63 -9.97 -0.69
C THR A 93 1.10 -11.28 -0.14
N GLY A 94 -0.20 -11.35 0.10
CA GLY A 94 -0.92 -12.60 0.35
C GLY A 94 -0.97 -13.44 -0.93
N THR A 95 -0.93 -14.75 -0.79
CA THR A 95 -1.00 -15.70 -1.90
C THR A 95 -2.07 -16.76 -1.66
N THR A 96 -2.68 -17.22 -2.74
CA THR A 96 -3.65 -18.33 -2.71
C THR A 96 -2.98 -19.70 -2.51
N GLN A 97 -1.67 -19.76 -2.66
CA GLN A 97 -0.89 -20.96 -2.38
C GLN A 97 -0.55 -21.03 -0.88
N LYS A 98 -0.53 -22.23 -0.31
CA LYS A 98 -0.07 -22.46 1.07
C LYS A 98 1.46 -22.35 1.16
N ARG A 99 2.00 -21.20 0.76
CA ARG A 99 3.42 -20.86 0.80
C ARG A 99 3.61 -19.56 1.54
N THR A 100 4.40 -19.63 2.59
CA THR A 100 4.77 -18.42 3.36
C THR A 100 6.28 -18.28 3.34
N SER A 101 6.75 -17.11 2.95
CA SER A 101 8.16 -16.75 2.87
C SER A 101 8.37 -15.35 3.42
N ASN A 102 9.15 -15.23 4.47
CA ASN A 102 9.56 -13.97 5.12
C ASN A 102 8.40 -13.00 5.43
N PRO A 103 7.26 -13.47 5.99
CA PRO A 103 6.16 -12.58 6.30
C PRO A 103 6.55 -11.63 7.43
N VAL A 104 6.12 -10.39 7.36
CA VAL A 104 6.36 -9.39 8.40
C VAL A 104 5.05 -9.02 9.05
N SER A 105 4.80 -9.54 10.25
CA SER A 105 3.66 -9.14 11.08
C SER A 105 4.06 -8.01 12.03
N ARG A 106 3.05 -7.28 12.50
CA ARG A 106 3.20 -6.27 13.57
C ARG A 106 2.33 -6.67 14.75
N GLY A 107 2.77 -6.29 15.94
CA GLY A 107 1.97 -6.50 17.13
C GLY A 107 0.62 -5.79 17.04
N VAL A 108 -0.45 -6.56 17.22
CA VAL A 108 -1.83 -6.06 17.21
C VAL A 108 -2.48 -6.38 18.54
N ALA A 109 -2.92 -5.36 19.29
CA ALA A 109 -3.72 -5.56 20.49
C ALA A 109 -5.14 -5.97 20.07
N LYS A 110 -5.53 -7.20 20.45
CA LYS A 110 -6.81 -7.82 20.09
C LYS A 110 -7.76 -7.71 21.27
N ILE A 111 -8.96 -7.18 21.03
CA ILE A 111 -10.06 -7.11 22.00
C ILE A 111 -11.24 -7.91 21.43
N GLY A 112 -11.74 -8.89 22.17
CA GLY A 112 -12.68 -9.88 21.67
C GLY A 112 -11.99 -10.95 20.82
N ASN A 113 -12.69 -11.46 19.78
CA ASN A 113 -12.15 -12.47 18.86
C ASN A 113 -12.07 -11.95 17.42
N PRO A 114 -11.22 -10.96 17.11
CA PRO A 114 -11.14 -10.38 15.77
C PRO A 114 -10.68 -11.36 14.70
N LEU A 115 -9.90 -12.39 15.05
CA LEU A 115 -9.41 -13.37 14.08
C LEU A 115 -10.52 -14.16 13.39
N ALA A 116 -11.69 -14.30 14.01
CA ALA A 116 -12.83 -14.96 13.39
C ALA A 116 -13.39 -14.20 12.17
N PHE A 117 -13.13 -12.90 12.06
CA PHE A 117 -13.75 -12.02 11.07
C PHE A 117 -12.78 -11.45 10.03
N LEU A 118 -11.46 -11.53 10.31
CA LEU A 118 -10.45 -11.05 9.37
C LEU A 118 -10.34 -11.97 8.15
N TYR A 119 -10.11 -11.37 6.99
CA TYR A 119 -9.81 -12.12 5.76
C TYR A 119 -8.53 -12.93 5.94
N GLU A 120 -8.59 -14.21 5.62
CA GLU A 120 -7.47 -15.14 5.76
C GLU A 120 -6.84 -15.46 4.41
N TRP A 121 -5.53 -15.21 4.29
CA TRP A 121 -4.75 -15.68 3.16
C TRP A 121 -4.14 -17.06 3.47
N PRO A 122 -4.10 -17.99 2.48
CA PRO A 122 -3.43 -19.27 2.64
C PRO A 122 -1.91 -19.18 2.85
N GLY A 123 -1.30 -18.12 2.36
CA GLY A 123 0.13 -17.85 2.51
C GLY A 123 0.48 -16.37 2.30
N MET A 124 1.74 -16.02 2.54
CA MET A 124 2.28 -14.66 2.39
C MET A 124 3.71 -14.72 1.83
N VAL A 125 4.01 -13.77 0.96
CA VAL A 125 5.38 -13.53 0.49
C VAL A 125 5.79 -12.13 0.93
N GLY A 126 6.74 -12.08 1.82
CA GLY A 126 7.33 -10.84 2.34
C GLY A 126 8.63 -10.47 1.62
N PRO A 127 9.18 -9.30 1.93
CA PRO A 127 10.46 -8.84 1.41
C PRO A 127 11.62 -9.69 1.96
N LEU A 128 12.81 -9.51 1.39
CA LEU A 128 14.04 -10.03 1.97
C LEU A 128 14.16 -9.61 3.45
N PRO A 129 14.58 -10.54 4.36
CA PRO A 129 14.71 -10.22 5.78
C PRO A 129 15.61 -9.01 6.05
N GLU A 130 16.69 -8.86 5.29
CA GLU A 130 17.63 -7.75 5.39
C GLU A 130 16.94 -6.42 5.09
N LEU A 131 16.13 -6.34 4.04
CA LEU A 131 15.38 -5.13 3.68
C LEU A 131 14.22 -4.88 4.64
N ALA A 132 13.56 -5.94 5.13
CA ALA A 132 12.49 -5.83 6.11
C ALA A 132 12.96 -5.22 7.45
N GLN A 133 14.21 -5.44 7.84
CA GLN A 133 14.81 -4.87 9.05
C GLN A 133 15.16 -3.38 8.89
N CYS A 134 15.40 -2.93 7.66
CA CYS A 134 15.79 -1.56 7.38
C CYS A 134 14.59 -0.63 7.21
N THR A 135 13.50 -1.13 6.65
CA THR A 135 12.31 -0.31 6.40
C THR A 135 11.53 0.00 7.68
N ASN A 136 10.84 1.14 7.70
CA ASN A 136 10.01 1.55 8.83
C ASN A 136 8.66 0.80 8.88
N GLY A 137 8.21 0.25 7.74
CA GLY A 137 6.98 -0.50 7.67
C GLY A 137 6.92 -1.50 6.52
N VAL A 138 6.08 -2.54 6.69
CA VAL A 138 5.77 -3.50 5.64
C VAL A 138 4.26 -3.71 5.59
N GLY A 139 3.63 -3.40 4.45
CA GLY A 139 2.20 -3.48 4.27
C GLY A 139 1.78 -4.45 3.18
N VAL A 140 0.59 -5.04 3.33
CA VAL A 140 0.01 -5.95 2.34
C VAL A 140 -0.63 -5.15 1.21
N ILE A 141 -0.29 -5.48 -0.04
CA ILE A 141 -0.81 -4.81 -1.24
C ILE A 141 -2.08 -5.43 -1.80
N ASN A 142 -2.46 -6.62 -1.36
CA ASN A 142 -3.63 -7.30 -1.90
C ASN A 142 -4.94 -6.57 -1.58
N THR A 143 -5.84 -6.68 -2.53
CA THR A 143 -7.23 -6.26 -2.38
C THR A 143 -8.16 -7.47 -2.39
N ALA A 144 -9.35 -7.27 -1.88
CA ALA A 144 -10.42 -8.27 -1.94
C ALA A 144 -11.54 -7.70 -2.83
N PRO A 145 -11.54 -7.99 -4.13
CA PRO A 145 -12.59 -7.52 -5.03
C PRO A 145 -13.94 -8.09 -4.63
N GLU A 146 -14.99 -7.37 -4.94
CA GLU A 146 -16.37 -7.83 -4.75
C GLU A 146 -16.71 -8.99 -5.72
N ILE A 147 -17.88 -9.57 -5.56
CA ILE A 147 -18.33 -10.72 -6.37
C ILE A 147 -18.32 -10.45 -7.89
N ASP A 148 -18.40 -9.20 -8.28
CA ASP A 148 -18.35 -8.75 -9.69
C ASP A 148 -16.92 -8.36 -10.15
N GLY A 149 -15.90 -8.65 -9.35
CA GLY A 149 -14.50 -8.36 -9.67
C GLY A 149 -14.07 -6.91 -9.45
N VAL A 150 -14.98 -6.04 -9.00
CA VAL A 150 -14.70 -4.61 -8.80
C VAL A 150 -14.19 -4.36 -7.38
N VAL A 151 -13.08 -3.64 -7.23
CA VAL A 151 -12.55 -3.23 -5.92
C VAL A 151 -13.27 -1.98 -5.45
N ARG A 152 -14.05 -2.10 -4.39
CA ARG A 152 -14.75 -0.99 -3.73
C ARG A 152 -14.33 -0.81 -2.29
N ARG A 153 -13.99 -1.91 -1.64
CA ARG A 153 -13.56 -1.95 -0.24
C ARG A 153 -12.20 -2.60 -0.15
N VAL A 154 -11.40 -2.14 0.80
CA VAL A 154 -10.10 -2.74 1.10
C VAL A 154 -10.05 -3.17 2.56
N PRO A 155 -9.54 -4.36 2.86
CA PRO A 155 -9.30 -4.77 4.23
C PRO A 155 -8.11 -3.98 4.79
N LEU A 156 -8.28 -3.37 5.98
CA LEU A 156 -7.19 -2.70 6.69
C LEU A 156 -6.26 -3.71 7.36
N LEU A 157 -6.83 -4.81 7.83
CA LEU A 157 -6.10 -5.91 8.48
C LEU A 157 -6.52 -7.24 7.85
N MET A 158 -5.56 -8.13 7.71
CA MET A 158 -5.72 -9.51 7.20
C MET A 158 -4.99 -10.46 8.12
N LYS A 159 -5.23 -11.76 8.00
CA LYS A 159 -4.54 -12.75 8.80
C LYS A 159 -3.95 -13.90 7.97
N ILE A 160 -2.98 -14.58 8.57
CA ILE A 160 -2.53 -15.93 8.21
C ILE A 160 -2.39 -16.70 9.50
N GLY A 161 -3.21 -17.73 9.68
CA GLY A 161 -3.31 -18.38 10.99
C GLY A 161 -3.70 -17.38 12.07
N ASP A 162 -2.89 -17.28 13.12
CA ASP A 162 -3.12 -16.37 14.25
C ASP A 162 -2.42 -15.02 14.14
N GLU A 163 -1.61 -14.83 13.10
CA GLU A 163 -0.86 -13.59 12.86
C GLU A 163 -1.66 -12.60 12.00
N VAL A 164 -1.59 -11.33 12.37
CA VAL A 164 -2.30 -10.22 11.70
C VAL A 164 -1.34 -9.35 10.93
N TYR A 165 -1.75 -8.98 9.73
CA TYR A 165 -0.96 -8.20 8.78
C TYR A 165 -1.73 -6.95 8.35
N PRO A 166 -1.13 -5.75 8.46
CA PRO A 166 -1.74 -4.51 8.00
C PRO A 166 -1.69 -4.38 6.47
N ASN A 167 -2.67 -3.71 5.89
CA ASN A 167 -2.54 -3.27 4.50
C ASN A 167 -1.55 -2.09 4.39
N MET A 168 -1.16 -1.78 3.15
CA MET A 168 -0.19 -0.73 2.86
C MET A 168 -0.60 0.64 3.42
N ALA A 169 -1.88 1.02 3.31
CA ALA A 169 -2.33 2.34 3.74
C ALA A 169 -2.28 2.51 5.26
N ILE A 170 -2.86 1.57 6.03
CA ILE A 170 -2.83 1.70 7.50
C ILE A 170 -1.42 1.58 8.05
N GLU A 171 -0.53 0.80 7.41
CA GLU A 171 0.89 0.72 7.78
C GLU A 171 1.58 2.06 7.53
N THR A 172 1.29 2.73 6.41
CA THR A 172 1.82 4.07 6.13
C THR A 172 1.40 5.08 7.20
N ILE A 173 0.13 5.07 7.59
CA ILE A 173 -0.38 5.93 8.66
C ILE A 173 0.33 5.63 9.98
N ARG A 174 0.47 4.34 10.35
CA ARG A 174 1.17 3.94 11.57
C ARG A 174 2.61 4.47 11.61
N VAL A 175 3.34 4.32 10.51
CA VAL A 175 4.72 4.81 10.39
C VAL A 175 4.76 6.34 10.48
N ALA A 176 3.84 7.03 9.80
CA ALA A 176 3.79 8.49 9.79
C ALA A 176 3.58 9.10 11.18
N VAL A 177 2.77 8.45 12.02
CA VAL A 177 2.52 8.93 13.40
C VAL A 177 3.45 8.31 14.44
N GLY A 178 4.36 7.42 14.05
CA GLY A 178 5.33 6.77 14.95
C GLY A 178 4.72 5.76 15.93
N ASP A 179 3.55 5.21 15.63
CA ASP A 179 2.94 4.19 16.51
C ASP A 179 3.67 2.84 16.41
N PRO A 180 3.83 2.12 17.54
CA PRO A 180 4.45 0.80 17.53
C PRO A 180 3.53 -0.32 17.05
N SER A 181 2.19 -0.15 17.14
CA SER A 181 1.22 -1.23 16.92
C SER A 181 -0.17 -0.73 16.53
N TYR A 182 -1.06 -1.68 16.28
CA TYR A 182 -2.49 -1.46 16.03
C TYR A 182 -3.32 -1.99 17.19
N GLN A 183 -4.59 -1.52 17.25
CA GLN A 183 -5.63 -2.11 18.09
C GLN A 183 -6.80 -2.53 17.20
N VAL A 184 -7.31 -3.72 17.41
CA VAL A 184 -8.51 -4.22 16.74
C VAL A 184 -9.51 -4.72 17.75
N LYS A 185 -10.75 -4.27 17.65
CA LYS A 185 -11.85 -4.65 18.53
C LYS A 185 -12.94 -5.36 17.73
N ALA A 186 -13.38 -6.51 18.25
CA ALA A 186 -14.49 -7.27 17.73
C ALA A 186 -15.52 -7.55 18.83
N ASP A 187 -16.77 -7.71 18.43
CA ASP A 187 -17.84 -8.32 19.22
C ASP A 187 -18.28 -9.67 18.61
N ASP A 188 -19.46 -10.14 18.98
CA ASP A 188 -20.01 -11.40 18.46
C ASP A 188 -20.45 -11.34 16.98
N PHE A 189 -20.54 -10.15 16.41
CA PHE A 189 -21.05 -9.89 15.05
C PHE A 189 -19.97 -9.46 14.06
N GLY A 190 -18.77 -9.10 14.53
CA GLY A 190 -17.69 -8.69 13.64
C GLY A 190 -16.70 -7.70 14.24
N ILE A 191 -15.88 -7.15 13.36
CA ILE A 191 -14.97 -6.06 13.72
C ILE A 191 -15.78 -4.79 13.94
N ILE A 192 -15.59 -4.16 15.11
CA ILE A 192 -16.22 -2.88 15.45
C ILE A 192 -15.32 -1.71 15.03
N ALA A 193 -14.00 -1.85 15.25
CA ALA A 193 -13.06 -0.78 14.98
C ALA A 193 -11.63 -1.31 14.80
N VAL A 194 -10.87 -0.61 13.96
CA VAL A 194 -9.42 -0.69 13.85
C VAL A 194 -8.86 0.66 14.28
N ARG A 195 -7.84 0.67 15.13
CA ARG A 195 -7.27 1.90 15.67
C ARG A 195 -5.75 1.93 15.48
N VAL A 196 -5.27 3.08 15.05
CA VAL A 196 -3.86 3.50 15.20
C VAL A 196 -3.86 4.51 16.37
N PRO A 197 -3.28 4.18 17.53
CA PRO A 197 -3.48 4.94 18.77
C PRO A 197 -3.17 6.44 18.68
N ALA A 198 -2.05 6.82 18.06
CA ALA A 198 -1.68 8.23 17.89
C ALA A 198 -2.37 8.94 16.72
N TYR A 199 -3.19 8.22 15.93
CA TYR A 199 -3.92 8.81 14.80
C TYR A 199 -5.41 8.87 15.05
N ALA A 200 -6.10 7.72 14.90
CA ALA A 200 -7.55 7.66 15.02
C ALA A 200 -8.07 6.24 15.22
N THR A 201 -9.35 6.17 15.59
CA THR A 201 -10.16 4.97 15.44
C THR A 201 -10.86 5.01 14.08
N ILE A 202 -10.63 4.01 13.25
CA ILE A 202 -11.18 3.89 11.90
C ILE A 202 -12.38 2.96 11.95
N ASN A 203 -13.54 3.46 11.56
CA ASN A 203 -14.75 2.66 11.44
C ASN A 203 -14.67 1.77 10.22
N THR A 204 -14.90 0.48 10.40
CA THR A 204 -14.84 -0.53 9.35
C THR A 204 -16.15 -1.31 9.25
N ASP A 205 -16.30 -2.11 8.21
CA ASP A 205 -17.32 -3.15 8.23
C ASP A 205 -16.89 -4.32 9.14
N ALA A 206 -17.77 -5.32 9.28
CA ALA A 206 -17.55 -6.49 10.14
C ALA A 206 -16.28 -7.30 9.81
N ASN A 207 -15.66 -7.07 8.65
CA ASN A 207 -14.45 -7.76 8.20
C ASN A 207 -13.22 -6.83 8.14
N ALA A 208 -13.23 -5.75 8.90
CA ALA A 208 -12.16 -4.74 8.92
C ALA A 208 -11.91 -4.06 7.56
N ARG A 209 -12.94 -3.93 6.71
CA ARG A 209 -12.81 -3.27 5.42
C ARG A 209 -13.37 -1.85 5.47
N ILE A 210 -12.78 -0.96 4.68
CA ILE A 210 -13.28 0.40 4.44
C ILE A 210 -13.65 0.58 2.97
N TRP A 211 -14.59 1.50 2.72
CA TRP A 211 -14.92 1.95 1.39
C TRP A 211 -13.83 2.90 0.88
N VAL A 212 -13.32 2.63 -0.31
CA VAL A 212 -12.33 3.50 -0.97
C VAL A 212 -13.05 4.66 -1.66
N ARG A 213 -12.56 5.87 -1.46
CA ARG A 213 -13.06 7.08 -2.12
C ARG A 213 -12.28 7.32 -3.41
N TRP A 214 -12.84 6.93 -4.54
CA TRP A 214 -12.20 7.00 -5.86
C TRP A 214 -12.25 8.38 -6.52
N ASN A 215 -12.28 9.45 -5.74
CA ASN A 215 -12.52 10.81 -6.24
C ASN A 215 -11.28 11.73 -6.18
N LYS A 216 -10.08 11.17 -5.96
CA LYS A 216 -8.86 11.97 -5.88
C LYS A 216 -8.11 12.03 -7.21
N LYS A 217 -7.56 13.22 -7.50
CA LYS A 217 -6.51 13.41 -8.51
C LYS A 217 -5.20 13.60 -7.78
N PHE A 218 -4.16 12.93 -8.23
CA PHE A 218 -2.83 13.01 -7.61
C PHE A 218 -1.86 13.76 -8.53
N ASN A 219 -0.94 14.51 -7.93
CA ASN A 219 0.22 14.99 -8.63
C ASN A 219 1.10 13.80 -9.01
N THR A 220 1.61 13.81 -10.23
CA THR A 220 2.50 12.76 -10.75
C THR A 220 3.81 13.37 -11.23
N ILE A 221 4.92 12.71 -10.93
CA ILE A 221 6.27 13.09 -11.38
C ILE A 221 6.94 11.80 -11.87
N SER A 222 7.51 11.82 -13.08
CA SER A 222 8.32 10.69 -13.56
C SER A 222 9.53 10.46 -12.65
N ALA A 223 9.86 9.20 -12.37
CA ALA A 223 11.10 8.85 -11.67
C ALA A 223 12.36 9.29 -12.45
N ALA A 224 12.22 9.56 -13.76
CA ALA A 224 13.26 10.14 -14.59
C ALA A 224 13.53 11.62 -14.31
N SER A 225 12.62 12.32 -13.64
CA SER A 225 12.73 13.76 -13.38
C SER A 225 14.03 14.12 -12.63
N GLN A 226 14.49 15.35 -12.87
CA GLN A 226 15.56 15.97 -12.08
C GLN A 226 15.02 16.84 -10.94
N ASP A 227 13.72 17.15 -10.97
CA ASP A 227 13.03 17.99 -10.00
C ASP A 227 11.88 17.24 -9.34
N PHE A 228 11.97 17.02 -8.04
CA PHE A 228 10.96 16.42 -7.19
C PHE A 228 10.31 17.41 -6.21
N SER A 229 10.53 18.72 -6.39
CA SER A 229 10.05 19.77 -5.46
C SER A 229 8.53 19.72 -5.24
N LEU A 230 7.76 19.29 -6.24
CA LEU A 230 6.30 19.11 -6.10
C LEU A 230 5.91 18.03 -5.07
N ALA A 231 6.83 17.15 -4.71
CA ALA A 231 6.62 16.13 -3.69
C ALA A 231 6.90 16.60 -2.25
N ALA A 232 7.42 17.82 -2.09
CA ALA A 232 7.77 18.39 -0.78
C ALA A 232 6.58 18.35 0.20
N GLY A 233 6.84 17.83 1.40
CA GLY A 233 5.83 17.72 2.48
C GLY A 233 4.71 16.69 2.25
N THR A 234 4.67 16.00 1.09
CA THR A 234 3.64 15.00 0.79
C THR A 234 4.09 13.58 1.13
N THR A 235 3.13 12.68 1.36
CA THR A 235 3.37 11.24 1.29
C THR A 235 3.58 10.87 -0.18
N VAL A 236 4.67 10.15 -0.46
CA VAL A 236 5.04 9.77 -1.82
C VAL A 236 4.72 8.30 -2.06
N ILE A 237 4.10 7.96 -3.19
CA ILE A 237 3.94 6.57 -3.63
C ILE A 237 4.76 6.38 -4.90
N ILE A 238 5.72 5.45 -4.87
CA ILE A 238 6.49 5.06 -6.06
C ILE A 238 5.74 3.93 -6.75
N ALA A 239 5.22 4.19 -7.95
CA ALA A 239 4.29 3.32 -8.65
C ALA A 239 4.79 2.92 -10.04
N MET A 240 4.59 1.67 -10.41
CA MET A 240 4.89 1.17 -11.75
C MET A 240 3.72 1.50 -12.69
N THR A 241 3.99 2.31 -13.71
CA THR A 241 2.99 2.75 -14.69
C THR A 241 3.39 2.47 -16.13
N ALA A 242 4.64 2.10 -16.38
CA ALA A 242 5.07 1.70 -17.72
C ALA A 242 4.30 0.47 -18.22
N GLU A 243 4.07 0.40 -19.52
CA GLU A 243 3.29 -0.66 -20.15
C GLU A 243 3.86 -2.04 -19.82
N GLY A 244 3.01 -2.94 -19.32
CA GLY A 244 3.37 -4.29 -18.92
C GLY A 244 4.04 -4.42 -17.54
N LEU A 245 4.28 -3.33 -16.80
CA LEU A 245 4.86 -3.38 -15.46
C LEU A 245 3.82 -3.20 -14.34
N GLY A 246 2.87 -2.29 -14.50
CA GLY A 246 1.84 -2.01 -13.50
C GLY A 246 0.69 -3.01 -13.55
N GLY A 247 0.20 -3.42 -12.39
CA GLY A 247 -1.06 -4.13 -12.27
C GLY A 247 -2.25 -3.21 -12.56
N VAL A 248 -3.31 -3.76 -13.19
CA VAL A 248 -4.56 -3.04 -13.44
C VAL A 248 -5.69 -3.71 -12.68
N VAL A 249 -6.56 -2.92 -12.08
CA VAL A 249 -7.71 -3.39 -11.31
C VAL A 249 -8.99 -2.69 -11.76
N ALA A 250 -10.09 -3.44 -11.74
CA ALA A 250 -11.41 -2.88 -11.98
C ALA A 250 -11.88 -2.10 -10.73
N THR A 251 -12.26 -0.84 -10.93
CA THR A 251 -12.76 0.05 -9.88
C THR A 251 -14.11 0.65 -10.27
N PRO A 252 -14.83 1.30 -9.34
CA PRO A 252 -16.09 1.99 -9.65
C PRO A 252 -15.99 3.06 -10.75
N ILE A 253 -14.79 3.60 -10.96
CA ILE A 253 -14.52 4.65 -11.96
C ILE A 253 -13.80 4.12 -13.21
N GLY A 254 -13.84 2.81 -13.45
CA GLY A 254 -13.18 2.12 -14.55
C GLY A 254 -11.89 1.41 -14.14
N GLU A 255 -11.15 0.92 -15.11
CA GLU A 255 -9.85 0.30 -14.87
C GLU A 255 -8.83 1.35 -14.43
N GLN A 256 -8.08 1.02 -13.40
CA GLN A 256 -7.04 1.87 -12.82
C GLN A 256 -5.80 1.05 -12.51
N TYR A 257 -4.63 1.67 -12.48
CA TYR A 257 -3.44 1.03 -11.93
C TYR A 257 -3.65 0.68 -10.45
N ASP A 258 -3.10 -0.43 -10.00
CA ASP A 258 -3.29 -0.98 -8.66
C ASP A 258 -2.81 -0.03 -7.53
N TYR A 259 -1.78 0.78 -7.76
CA TYR A 259 -1.31 1.76 -6.77
C TYR A 259 -2.37 2.81 -6.40
N VAL A 260 -3.34 3.06 -7.30
CA VAL A 260 -4.42 4.03 -7.06
C VAL A 260 -5.29 3.60 -5.88
N ILE A 261 -5.34 2.29 -5.57
CA ILE A 261 -6.02 1.77 -4.39
C ILE A 261 -5.35 2.31 -3.12
N SER A 262 -4.04 2.13 -2.98
CA SER A 262 -3.29 2.64 -1.83
C SER A 262 -3.40 4.16 -1.71
N ALA A 263 -3.30 4.87 -2.83
CA ALA A 263 -3.41 6.32 -2.86
C ALA A 263 -4.80 6.86 -2.45
N ASN A 264 -5.89 6.19 -2.82
CA ASN A 264 -7.25 6.59 -2.43
C ASN A 264 -7.67 6.02 -1.06
N THR A 265 -6.88 5.13 -0.47
CA THR A 265 -7.12 4.56 0.86
C THR A 265 -6.44 5.39 1.96
N LEU A 266 -5.33 6.05 1.64
CA LEU A 266 -4.62 7.04 2.45
C LEU A 266 -5.38 8.36 2.51
#